data_24701bbf820885a7234a25e2251e0916
#
_entry.id   24701bbf820885a7234a25e2251e0916
#
_cell.length_a   1.000
_cell.length_b   1.000
_cell.length_c   1.000
_cell.angle_alpha   90.00
_cell.angle_beta   90.00
_cell.angle_gamma   90.00
#
_symmetry.space_group_name_H-M   'P 1'
#
loop_
_entity.id
_entity.type
_entity.pdbx_description
1 polymer ?
#
loop_
_entity_poly.entity_id
_entity_poly.type
_entity_poly.pdbx_seq_one_letter_code
_entity_poly.pdbx_strand_id
1 'polypeptide(L)'
;NLYMNSFNKKECLGLFGFCGGGCEIKNLGIEDVDITLNSTTGALAGYVENVTISNCYVKRGKINSCGNAGGLFGHLAGYNNTSLVTDCYSDVSVTSTQYAGGISGHMGNTIIRNCSSYSIIKSLTKEWGAGGITGGCYISKNTMSRACQIENCQVFNVNEELRGVIVAALVPQEGFDLLPLTINNCSYDSYYKGCAVGGELYGAVVLNNITTFAGQALESPSFQVGINGNESSKIGYSMDLLLDGVELFGFLGEKQIGVKSIDYYLKKIALKQTELGALENRLMSALEQIKVSYDNLVSTQSTIRDADVAEESSAYIRSQILQQASATLLAAANQSPSIALQLL
;
A
#
# COMPACT_ATOMS: atom_id res chain seq x y z
N ASN A 1 -7.58 10.99 6.08
CA ASN A 1 -8.63 10.01 5.70
C ASN A 1 -9.62 10.66 4.74
N LEU A 2 -9.79 10.11 3.54
CA LEU A 2 -10.78 10.57 2.58
C LEU A 2 -11.87 9.50 2.44
N TYR A 3 -13.06 9.81 2.95
CA TYR A 3 -14.24 8.95 2.84
C TYR A 3 -15.28 9.60 1.94
N MET A 4 -15.72 8.90 0.90
CA MET A 4 -16.74 9.38 -0.01
C MET A 4 -17.67 8.23 -0.42
N ASN A 5 -18.97 8.43 -0.25
CA ASN A 5 -19.99 7.47 -0.65
C ASN A 5 -21.16 8.21 -1.29
N SER A 6 -21.41 7.99 -2.58
CA SER A 6 -22.53 8.60 -3.30
C SER A 6 -22.97 7.71 -4.47
N PHE A 7 -24.25 7.57 -4.64
CA PHE A 7 -24.86 6.82 -5.74
C PHE A 7 -25.48 7.72 -6.82
N ASN A 8 -25.25 9.03 -6.79
CA ASN A 8 -25.71 9.95 -7.83
C ASN A 8 -24.88 9.82 -9.11
N LYS A 9 -25.55 9.66 -10.25
CA LYS A 9 -25.01 9.19 -11.52
C LYS A 9 -24.23 10.19 -12.38
N LYS A 10 -24.00 11.44 -12.00
CA LYS A 10 -23.58 12.47 -12.98
C LYS A 10 -22.37 13.31 -12.66
N GLU A 11 -21.66 13.04 -11.59
CA GLU A 11 -20.57 13.92 -11.16
C GLU A 11 -19.24 13.15 -11.13
N CYS A 12 -18.21 13.73 -11.74
CA CYS A 12 -16.86 13.26 -11.55
C CYS A 12 -16.42 13.61 -10.13
N LEU A 13 -15.94 12.66 -9.34
CA LEU A 13 -15.71 12.84 -7.92
C LEU A 13 -14.31 12.41 -7.49
N GLY A 14 -13.79 13.10 -6.53
CA GLY A 14 -12.50 12.95 -5.87
C GLY A 14 -12.36 14.07 -4.84
N LEU A 15 -11.18 14.25 -4.25
CA LEU A 15 -10.91 15.43 -3.40
C LEU A 15 -11.27 16.72 -4.16
N PHE A 16 -10.93 16.76 -5.46
CA PHE A 16 -11.42 17.73 -6.42
C PHE A 16 -12.35 17.02 -7.40
N GLY A 17 -13.57 17.50 -7.58
CA GLY A 17 -14.50 16.94 -8.58
C GLY A 17 -13.98 17.17 -9.99
N PHE A 18 -13.65 18.43 -10.31
CA PHE A 18 -13.11 18.88 -11.59
C PHE A 18 -11.92 19.83 -11.38
N CYS A 19 -10.86 19.59 -12.14
CA CYS A 19 -9.71 20.49 -12.22
C CYS A 19 -9.43 20.85 -13.67
N GLY A 20 -9.37 22.14 -14.00
CA GLY A 20 -9.14 22.58 -15.37
C GLY A 20 -8.51 23.96 -15.47
N GLY A 21 -8.40 24.47 -16.70
CA GLY A 21 -7.97 25.85 -16.94
C GLY A 21 -6.51 26.15 -16.65
N GLY A 22 -5.60 25.19 -16.72
CA GLY A 22 -4.19 25.39 -16.43
C GLY A 22 -3.84 25.38 -14.95
N CYS A 23 -4.70 24.80 -14.11
CA CYS A 23 -4.40 24.68 -12.69
C CYS A 23 -3.19 23.79 -12.43
N GLU A 24 -2.53 24.03 -11.32
CA GLU A 24 -1.34 23.32 -10.89
C GLU A 24 -1.58 22.70 -9.51
N ILE A 25 -1.34 21.40 -9.37
CA ILE A 25 -1.45 20.67 -8.11
C ILE A 25 -0.11 20.05 -7.81
N LYS A 26 0.48 20.37 -6.66
CA LYS A 26 1.81 19.91 -6.28
C LYS A 26 1.86 19.48 -4.81
N ASN A 27 2.73 18.49 -4.55
CA ASN A 27 3.10 18.09 -3.18
C ASN A 27 1.88 17.72 -2.32
N LEU A 28 0.91 17.03 -2.89
CA LEU A 28 -0.31 16.65 -2.20
C LEU A 28 -0.39 15.14 -2.04
N GLY A 29 -0.48 14.68 -0.80
CA GLY A 29 -0.67 13.28 -0.45
C GLY A 29 -2.06 13.04 0.15
N ILE A 30 -2.69 11.94 -0.25
CA ILE A 30 -3.96 11.47 0.29
C ILE A 30 -3.74 10.07 0.85
N GLU A 31 -4.11 9.87 2.10
CA GLU A 31 -3.96 8.58 2.77
C GLU A 31 -5.29 8.09 3.35
N ASP A 32 -5.38 6.77 3.51
CA ASP A 32 -6.55 6.07 4.07
C ASP A 32 -7.85 6.40 3.32
N VAL A 33 -7.87 6.05 2.04
CA VAL A 33 -8.96 6.36 1.11
C VAL A 33 -10.05 5.29 1.19
N ASP A 34 -11.29 5.69 1.31
CA ASP A 34 -12.46 4.81 1.15
C ASP A 34 -13.52 5.52 0.30
N ILE A 35 -13.46 5.25 -0.99
CA ILE A 35 -14.33 5.88 -1.98
C ILE A 35 -15.18 4.81 -2.65
N THR A 36 -16.52 5.00 -2.60
CA THR A 36 -17.47 4.14 -3.32
C THR A 36 -18.49 5.04 -4.02
N LEU A 37 -18.39 5.13 -5.34
CA LEU A 37 -19.13 6.09 -6.15
C LEU A 37 -19.70 5.46 -7.42
N ASN A 38 -20.77 6.01 -7.92
CA ASN A 38 -21.41 5.58 -9.17
C ASN A 38 -21.05 6.54 -10.34
N SER A 39 -19.78 6.92 -10.44
CA SER A 39 -19.32 7.92 -11.42
C SER A 39 -17.82 7.77 -11.69
N THR A 40 -17.29 8.58 -12.60
CA THR A 40 -15.85 8.67 -12.86
C THR A 40 -15.12 9.21 -11.64
N THR A 41 -14.12 8.47 -11.16
CA THR A 41 -13.58 8.66 -9.80
C THR A 41 -12.06 8.53 -9.74
N GLY A 42 -11.42 9.41 -9.01
CA GLY A 42 -10.04 9.29 -8.55
C GLY A 42 -9.88 9.88 -7.16
N ALA A 43 -8.90 9.44 -6.38
CA ALA A 43 -8.72 9.98 -5.04
C ALA A 43 -8.41 11.49 -5.07
N LEU A 44 -7.55 11.93 -5.99
CA LEU A 44 -7.20 13.33 -6.13
C LEU A 44 -8.27 14.11 -6.89
N ALA A 45 -8.65 13.63 -8.08
CA ALA A 45 -9.69 14.29 -8.86
C ALA A 45 -10.51 13.31 -9.71
N GLY A 46 -11.81 13.60 -9.86
CA GLY A 46 -12.67 12.82 -10.74
C GLY A 46 -12.37 13.09 -12.21
N TYR A 47 -12.28 14.34 -12.60
CA TYR A 47 -11.99 14.77 -13.97
C TYR A 47 -10.95 15.90 -13.98
N VAL A 48 -9.98 15.79 -14.87
CA VAL A 48 -8.85 16.71 -14.95
C VAL A 48 -8.61 17.12 -16.39
N GLU A 49 -8.43 18.41 -16.65
CA GLU A 49 -8.27 18.94 -18.00
C GLU A 49 -7.26 20.08 -18.07
N ASN A 50 -6.27 19.98 -18.98
CA ASN A 50 -5.26 21.02 -19.22
C ASN A 50 -4.54 21.45 -17.93
N VAL A 51 -3.96 20.53 -17.19
CA VAL A 51 -3.36 20.75 -15.88
C VAL A 51 -1.92 20.26 -15.80
N THR A 52 -1.20 20.78 -14.81
CA THR A 52 0.11 20.24 -14.41
C THR A 52 0.02 19.70 -12.99
N ILE A 53 0.34 18.42 -12.82
CA ILE A 53 0.30 17.75 -11.52
C ILE A 53 1.65 17.12 -11.24
N SER A 54 2.22 17.40 -10.07
CA SER A 54 3.54 16.90 -9.72
C SER A 54 3.69 16.56 -8.24
N ASN A 55 4.47 15.51 -7.98
CA ASN A 55 4.79 15.07 -6.62
C ASN A 55 3.53 14.85 -5.75
N CYS A 56 2.53 14.18 -6.33
CA CYS A 56 1.28 13.85 -5.65
C CYS A 56 1.17 12.33 -5.46
N TYR A 57 0.51 11.92 -4.39
CA TYR A 57 0.31 10.50 -4.16
C TYR A 57 -1.00 10.17 -3.49
N VAL A 58 -1.42 8.92 -3.67
CA VAL A 58 -2.48 8.30 -2.89
C VAL A 58 -1.97 7.00 -2.30
N LYS A 59 -2.25 6.76 -1.04
CA LYS A 59 -1.74 5.60 -0.31
C LYS A 59 -2.76 5.06 0.68
N ARG A 60 -2.82 3.76 0.74
CA ARG A 60 -3.72 2.94 1.56
C ARG A 60 -5.21 3.20 1.31
N GLY A 61 -5.94 2.14 1.10
CA GLY A 61 -7.39 2.17 0.98
C GLY A 61 -7.94 1.62 -0.33
N LYS A 62 -9.18 2.01 -0.64
CA LYS A 62 -9.91 1.47 -1.79
C LYS A 62 -10.71 2.54 -2.51
N ILE A 63 -10.84 2.35 -3.83
CA ILE A 63 -11.66 3.15 -4.73
C ILE A 63 -12.54 2.21 -5.54
N ASN A 64 -13.85 2.26 -5.32
CA ASN A 64 -14.85 1.49 -6.06
C ASN A 64 -15.71 2.42 -6.88
N SER A 65 -15.86 2.14 -8.17
CA SER A 65 -16.58 3.01 -9.09
C SER A 65 -17.38 2.24 -10.13
N CYS A 66 -18.54 2.77 -10.52
CA CYS A 66 -19.29 2.29 -11.69
C CYS A 66 -18.91 3.05 -12.97
N GLY A 67 -18.05 4.06 -12.91
CA GLY A 67 -17.46 4.76 -14.04
C GLY A 67 -15.98 4.44 -14.18
N ASN A 68 -15.22 5.25 -14.90
CA ASN A 68 -13.79 5.12 -14.96
C ASN A 68 -13.15 5.39 -13.58
N ALA A 69 -12.22 4.56 -13.15
CA ALA A 69 -11.55 4.74 -11.86
C ALA A 69 -10.04 4.72 -12.00
N GLY A 70 -9.39 5.65 -11.33
CA GLY A 70 -7.93 5.64 -11.18
C GLY A 70 -7.51 5.92 -9.74
N GLY A 71 -6.32 5.50 -9.39
CA GLY A 71 -5.77 5.79 -8.06
C GLY A 71 -5.74 7.28 -7.78
N LEU A 72 -5.27 8.08 -8.72
CA LEU A 72 -5.25 9.54 -8.62
C LEU A 72 -6.41 10.19 -9.37
N PHE A 73 -6.67 9.78 -10.62
CA PHE A 73 -7.63 10.44 -11.51
C PHE A 73 -8.62 9.46 -12.11
N GLY A 74 -9.89 9.82 -12.13
CA GLY A 74 -10.90 9.07 -12.88
C GLY A 74 -10.73 9.24 -14.39
N HIS A 75 -10.59 10.47 -14.84
CA HIS A 75 -10.36 10.85 -16.23
C HIS A 75 -9.34 11.99 -16.32
N LEU A 76 -8.34 11.81 -17.14
CA LEU A 76 -7.26 12.77 -17.37
C LEU A 76 -7.25 13.16 -18.84
N ALA A 77 -7.54 14.41 -19.15
CA ALA A 77 -7.67 14.91 -20.50
C ALA A 77 -6.79 16.13 -20.77
N GLY A 78 -6.54 16.39 -22.04
CA GLY A 78 -5.99 17.64 -22.53
C GLY A 78 -6.72 18.03 -23.81
N TYR A 79 -7.42 19.15 -23.82
CA TYR A 79 -8.10 19.62 -25.03
C TYR A 79 -7.24 20.65 -25.78
N ASN A 80 -7.00 21.80 -25.21
CA ASN A 80 -6.22 22.86 -25.85
C ASN A 80 -4.71 22.73 -25.56
N ASN A 81 -4.36 22.24 -24.37
CA ASN A 81 -3.01 21.99 -23.92
C ASN A 81 -2.88 20.55 -23.43
N THR A 82 -1.67 20.01 -23.52
CA THR A 82 -1.38 18.69 -22.98
C THR A 82 -1.40 18.75 -21.46
N SER A 83 -2.17 17.86 -20.80
CA SER A 83 -2.04 17.66 -19.38
C SER A 83 -0.75 16.91 -19.05
N LEU A 84 -0.08 17.32 -17.98
CA LEU A 84 1.19 16.73 -17.55
C LEU A 84 1.07 16.21 -16.11
N VAL A 85 1.40 14.94 -15.92
CA VAL A 85 1.48 14.30 -14.61
C VAL A 85 2.87 13.76 -14.41
N THR A 86 3.57 14.22 -13.37
CA THR A 86 4.95 13.82 -13.10
C THR A 86 5.18 13.46 -11.64
N ASP A 87 6.09 12.51 -11.42
CA ASP A 87 6.59 12.18 -10.07
C ASP A 87 5.46 11.81 -9.09
N CYS A 88 4.44 11.12 -9.57
CA CYS A 88 3.26 10.75 -8.80
C CYS A 88 3.22 9.23 -8.56
N TYR A 89 2.59 8.81 -7.47
CA TYR A 89 2.36 7.39 -7.27
C TYR A 89 1.01 7.07 -6.64
N SER A 90 0.58 5.82 -6.85
CA SER A 90 -0.62 5.27 -6.23
C SER A 90 -0.36 3.90 -5.60
N ASP A 91 -0.96 3.69 -4.43
CA ASP A 91 -0.88 2.45 -3.64
C ASP A 91 -2.24 2.21 -2.96
N VAL A 92 -3.23 1.86 -3.75
CA VAL A 92 -4.63 1.62 -3.32
C VAL A 92 -5.27 0.50 -4.13
N SER A 93 -6.37 -0.06 -3.63
CA SER A 93 -7.19 -0.98 -4.43
C SER A 93 -8.15 -0.18 -5.31
N VAL A 94 -8.09 -0.36 -6.62
CA VAL A 94 -8.95 0.32 -7.59
C VAL A 94 -9.85 -0.70 -8.28
N THR A 95 -11.16 -0.55 -8.13
CA THR A 95 -12.14 -1.41 -8.78
C THR A 95 -13.13 -0.58 -9.57
N SER A 96 -13.39 -0.95 -10.83
CA SER A 96 -14.29 -0.23 -11.73
C SER A 96 -15.14 -1.18 -12.55
N THR A 97 -16.34 -0.73 -12.96
CA THR A 97 -17.14 -1.41 -14.00
C THR A 97 -16.74 -0.96 -15.41
N GLN A 98 -15.95 0.09 -15.54
CA GLN A 98 -15.39 0.57 -16.80
C GLN A 98 -13.86 0.44 -16.77
N TYR A 99 -13.14 1.44 -17.26
CA TYR A 99 -11.70 1.44 -17.24
C TYR A 99 -11.17 1.65 -15.81
N ALA A 100 -10.22 0.80 -15.41
CA ALA A 100 -9.51 0.91 -14.15
C ALA A 100 -8.02 1.10 -14.38
N GLY A 101 -7.39 2.06 -13.70
CA GLY A 101 -5.96 2.30 -13.81
C GLY A 101 -5.32 2.68 -12.49
N GLY A 102 -4.04 2.40 -12.33
CA GLY A 102 -3.32 2.76 -11.11
C GLY A 102 -3.20 4.27 -10.93
N ILE A 103 -2.88 4.98 -11.98
CA ILE A 103 -2.79 6.45 -11.96
C ILE A 103 -4.10 7.07 -12.47
N SER A 104 -4.58 6.66 -13.63
CA SER A 104 -5.78 7.20 -14.25
C SER A 104 -6.69 6.10 -14.79
N GLY A 105 -8.00 6.22 -14.58
CA GLY A 105 -8.98 5.32 -15.21
C GLY A 105 -8.98 5.46 -16.72
N HIS A 106 -8.90 6.68 -17.21
CA HIS A 106 -8.87 6.99 -18.63
C HIS A 106 -7.98 8.21 -18.92
N MET A 107 -7.26 8.23 -20.05
CA MET A 107 -6.42 9.36 -20.45
C MET A 107 -6.62 9.73 -21.93
N GLY A 108 -6.37 11.01 -22.25
CA GLY A 108 -6.34 11.53 -23.61
C GLY A 108 -5.55 12.82 -23.71
N ASN A 109 -4.68 12.96 -24.72
CA ASN A 109 -3.80 14.12 -24.91
C ASN A 109 -2.99 14.47 -23.64
N THR A 110 -2.29 13.49 -23.08
CA THR A 110 -1.66 13.58 -21.77
C THR A 110 -0.28 12.98 -21.80
N ILE A 111 0.61 13.54 -20.99
CA ILE A 111 1.92 12.97 -20.69
C ILE A 111 1.93 12.54 -19.23
N ILE A 112 2.21 11.26 -18.98
CA ILE A 112 2.45 10.70 -17.65
C ILE A 112 3.92 10.32 -17.59
N ARG A 113 4.67 10.90 -16.65
CA ARG A 113 6.12 10.72 -16.54
C ARG A 113 6.55 10.44 -15.11
N ASN A 114 7.56 9.56 -14.96
CA ASN A 114 8.16 9.23 -13.65
C ASN A 114 7.12 8.80 -12.61
N CYS A 115 6.06 8.12 -13.01
CA CYS A 115 4.98 7.72 -12.11
C CYS A 115 5.07 6.24 -11.78
N SER A 116 4.61 5.88 -10.59
CA SER A 116 4.63 4.49 -10.13
C SER A 116 3.25 4.05 -9.63
N SER A 117 2.87 2.84 -10.01
CA SER A 117 1.64 2.20 -9.51
C SER A 117 1.99 0.97 -8.69
N TYR A 118 1.63 1.00 -7.43
CA TYR A 118 1.64 -0.13 -6.50
C TYR A 118 0.23 -0.69 -6.27
N SER A 119 -0.74 -0.17 -6.99
CA SER A 119 -2.16 -0.42 -6.79
C SER A 119 -2.57 -1.81 -7.29
N ILE A 120 -3.52 -2.42 -6.58
CA ILE A 120 -4.25 -3.60 -7.04
C ILE A 120 -5.43 -3.12 -7.86
N ILE A 121 -5.46 -3.46 -9.16
CA ILE A 121 -6.40 -2.88 -10.10
C ILE A 121 -7.29 -3.95 -10.69
N LYS A 122 -8.60 -3.70 -10.72
CA LYS A 122 -9.60 -4.62 -11.23
C LYS A 122 -10.67 -3.91 -12.06
N SER A 123 -10.97 -4.45 -13.25
CA SER A 123 -12.17 -4.11 -14.01
C SER A 123 -13.18 -5.24 -13.89
N LEU A 124 -14.41 -4.92 -13.51
CA LEU A 124 -15.49 -5.90 -13.33
C LEU A 124 -16.10 -6.40 -14.63
N THR A 125 -15.80 -5.75 -15.74
CA THR A 125 -16.31 -6.12 -17.07
C THR A 125 -15.15 -6.44 -18.01
N LYS A 126 -15.34 -7.44 -18.87
CA LYS A 126 -14.35 -7.83 -19.87
C LYS A 126 -14.25 -6.84 -21.05
N GLU A 127 -15.26 -6.00 -21.24
CA GLU A 127 -15.32 -5.04 -22.35
C GLU A 127 -14.32 -3.92 -22.20
N TRP A 128 -14.14 -3.45 -20.98
CA TRP A 128 -13.25 -2.33 -20.66
C TRP A 128 -11.85 -2.81 -20.33
N GLY A 129 -11.42 -2.78 -19.14
CA GLY A 129 -10.16 -3.38 -18.73
C GLY A 129 -9.43 -2.63 -17.64
N ALA A 130 -8.48 -3.36 -17.01
CA ALA A 130 -7.59 -2.85 -15.98
C ALA A 130 -6.18 -2.69 -16.55
N GLY A 131 -5.54 -1.55 -16.30
CA GLY A 131 -4.16 -1.25 -16.69
C GLY A 131 -3.35 -0.67 -15.53
N GLY A 132 -2.08 -1.04 -15.44
CA GLY A 132 -1.23 -0.65 -14.33
C GLY A 132 -1.06 0.86 -14.16
N ILE A 133 -0.95 1.60 -15.25
CA ILE A 133 -0.90 3.07 -15.23
C ILE A 133 -2.27 3.65 -15.60
N THR A 134 -2.84 3.23 -16.73
CA THR A 134 -4.14 3.71 -17.18
C THR A 134 -5.02 2.59 -17.73
N GLY A 135 -6.32 2.66 -17.44
CA GLY A 135 -7.28 1.70 -17.95
C GLY A 135 -7.57 1.91 -19.43
N GLY A 136 -7.80 3.13 -19.86
CA GLY A 136 -8.07 3.46 -21.26
C GLY A 136 -7.23 4.63 -21.77
N CYS A 137 -6.91 4.62 -23.06
CA CYS A 137 -6.22 5.72 -23.70
C CYS A 137 -6.92 6.12 -25.00
N TYR A 138 -7.36 7.38 -25.12
CA TYR A 138 -7.86 7.94 -26.38
C TYR A 138 -6.70 8.16 -27.36
N ILE A 139 -6.84 7.58 -28.54
CA ILE A 139 -5.84 7.64 -29.61
C ILE A 139 -6.34 8.33 -30.87
N SER A 140 -7.46 9.02 -30.81
CA SER A 140 -8.03 9.68 -32.00
C SER A 140 -7.63 11.14 -32.07
N LYS A 141 -7.28 11.57 -33.28
CA LYS A 141 -6.91 12.94 -33.60
C LYS A 141 -8.18 13.75 -33.89
N ASN A 142 -8.53 14.63 -32.99
CA ASN A 142 -9.41 15.76 -33.32
C ASN A 142 -8.57 17.03 -33.51
N THR A 143 -9.18 18.15 -33.89
CA THR A 143 -8.47 19.40 -34.23
C THR A 143 -7.55 19.93 -33.12
N MET A 144 -7.62 19.43 -31.91
CA MET A 144 -6.89 19.88 -30.72
C MET A 144 -6.12 18.76 -29.99
N SER A 145 -6.24 17.51 -30.43
CA SER A 145 -5.59 16.37 -29.75
C SER A 145 -4.13 16.23 -30.14
N ARG A 146 -3.31 15.87 -29.16
CA ARG A 146 -1.94 15.45 -29.32
C ARG A 146 -1.77 14.00 -28.90
N ALA A 147 -0.66 13.38 -29.27
CA ALA A 147 -0.35 12.01 -28.88
C ALA A 147 -0.19 11.87 -27.36
N CYS A 148 -0.69 10.76 -26.83
CA CYS A 148 -0.47 10.39 -25.44
C CYS A 148 0.94 9.83 -25.27
N GLN A 149 1.56 10.12 -24.11
CA GLN A 149 2.89 9.61 -23.78
C GLN A 149 2.92 9.09 -22.35
N ILE A 150 3.56 7.94 -22.14
CA ILE A 150 3.86 7.36 -20.83
C ILE A 150 5.37 7.10 -20.80
N GLU A 151 6.09 7.75 -19.89
CA GLU A 151 7.54 7.73 -19.87
C GLU A 151 8.09 7.47 -18.46
N ASN A 152 9.10 6.60 -18.37
CA ASN A 152 9.81 6.29 -17.13
C ASN A 152 8.87 5.85 -16.02
N CYS A 153 7.79 5.14 -16.33
CA CYS A 153 6.80 4.70 -15.36
C CYS A 153 7.03 3.26 -14.95
N GLN A 154 6.62 2.95 -13.72
CA GLN A 154 6.78 1.63 -13.13
C GLN A 154 5.44 1.06 -12.65
N VAL A 155 5.22 -0.21 -12.91
CA VAL A 155 4.03 -0.94 -12.45
C VAL A 155 4.48 -2.09 -11.57
N PHE A 156 4.12 -2.00 -10.32
CA PHE A 156 4.25 -3.06 -9.32
C PHE A 156 2.89 -3.75 -9.14
N ASN A 157 2.83 -4.86 -8.41
CA ASN A 157 1.58 -5.59 -8.13
C ASN A 157 0.78 -5.98 -9.38
N VAL A 158 1.49 -6.43 -10.39
CA VAL A 158 0.85 -6.91 -11.61
C VAL A 158 0.11 -8.21 -11.31
N ASN A 159 -1.19 -8.25 -11.56
CA ASN A 159 -2.06 -9.40 -11.35
C ASN A 159 -2.65 -9.90 -12.68
N GLU A 160 -3.24 -11.10 -12.66
CA GLU A 160 -3.80 -11.75 -13.85
C GLU A 160 -5.04 -11.04 -14.43
N GLU A 161 -5.61 -10.09 -13.71
CA GLU A 161 -6.80 -9.34 -14.13
C GLU A 161 -6.47 -8.12 -15.00
N LEU A 162 -5.18 -7.74 -15.09
CA LEU A 162 -4.75 -6.68 -15.97
C LEU A 162 -4.87 -7.12 -17.43
N ARG A 163 -5.66 -6.39 -18.21
CA ARG A 163 -5.76 -6.59 -19.66
C ARG A 163 -4.50 -6.14 -20.39
N GLY A 164 -3.85 -5.10 -19.88
CA GLY A 164 -2.53 -4.64 -20.28
C GLY A 164 -1.76 -4.12 -19.10
N VAL A 165 -0.47 -4.45 -19.00
CA VAL A 165 0.31 -4.13 -17.80
C VAL A 165 0.46 -2.63 -17.57
N ILE A 166 0.60 -1.84 -18.62
CA ILE A 166 0.72 -0.38 -18.55
C ILE A 166 -0.62 0.26 -18.91
N VAL A 167 -1.20 -0.12 -20.04
CA VAL A 167 -2.46 0.40 -20.58
C VAL A 167 -3.40 -0.75 -20.93
N ALA A 168 -4.62 -0.75 -20.40
CA ALA A 168 -5.54 -1.86 -20.63
C ALA A 168 -6.15 -1.87 -22.03
N ALA A 169 -6.50 -0.70 -22.56
CA ALA A 169 -7.12 -0.60 -23.87
C ALA A 169 -6.83 0.72 -24.59
N LEU A 170 -6.78 0.66 -25.90
CA LEU A 170 -6.81 1.83 -26.76
C LEU A 170 -8.26 2.12 -27.15
N VAL A 171 -8.63 3.38 -27.19
CA VAL A 171 -10.00 3.83 -27.49
C VAL A 171 -9.96 4.70 -28.76
N PRO A 172 -10.14 4.11 -29.95
CA PRO A 172 -10.29 4.87 -31.17
C PRO A 172 -11.67 5.54 -31.20
N GLN A 173 -11.75 6.72 -31.76
CA GLN A 173 -13.00 7.39 -32.03
C GLN A 173 -13.29 7.33 -33.52
N GLU A 174 -14.47 6.88 -33.90
CA GLU A 174 -14.87 6.75 -35.30
C GLU A 174 -14.77 8.09 -36.08
N GLY A 175 -14.26 8.03 -37.31
CA GLY A 175 -14.16 9.19 -38.18
C GLY A 175 -12.95 10.09 -37.96
N PHE A 176 -12.01 9.70 -37.09
CA PHE A 176 -10.79 10.46 -36.82
C PHE A 176 -9.54 9.65 -37.13
N ASP A 177 -8.49 10.34 -37.59
CA ASP A 177 -7.16 9.74 -37.71
C ASP A 177 -6.64 9.28 -36.35
N LEU A 178 -5.85 8.21 -36.35
CA LEU A 178 -5.22 7.70 -35.14
C LEU A 178 -3.95 8.48 -34.80
N LEU A 179 -3.79 8.79 -33.51
CA LEU A 179 -2.57 9.33 -32.93
C LEU A 179 -1.82 8.23 -32.20
N PRO A 180 -0.49 8.18 -32.29
CA PRO A 180 0.28 7.17 -31.59
C PRO A 180 0.25 7.38 -30.08
N LEU A 181 0.07 6.29 -29.33
CA LEU A 181 0.45 6.20 -27.93
C LEU A 181 1.94 5.82 -27.89
N THR A 182 2.75 6.63 -27.27
CA THR A 182 4.17 6.33 -27.07
C THR A 182 4.44 5.92 -25.63
N ILE A 183 5.07 4.76 -25.43
CA ILE A 183 5.46 4.26 -24.11
C ILE A 183 6.97 4.07 -24.12
N ASN A 184 7.69 4.84 -23.32
CA ASN A 184 9.15 4.88 -23.30
C ASN A 184 9.71 4.53 -21.91
N ASN A 185 10.75 3.71 -21.85
CA ASN A 185 11.51 3.43 -20.63
C ASN A 185 10.64 3.02 -19.44
N CYS A 186 9.59 2.27 -19.69
CA CYS A 186 8.70 1.80 -18.63
C CYS A 186 9.08 0.39 -18.21
N SER A 187 8.81 0.07 -16.96
CA SER A 187 9.10 -1.25 -16.42
C SER A 187 7.95 -1.79 -15.58
N TYR A 188 7.84 -3.11 -15.51
CA TYR A 188 6.81 -3.77 -14.73
C TYR A 188 7.30 -5.09 -14.14
N ASP A 189 6.57 -5.58 -13.14
CA ASP A 189 6.90 -6.83 -12.46
C ASP A 189 6.86 -8.03 -13.41
N SER A 190 7.91 -8.86 -13.35
CA SER A 190 8.11 -10.02 -14.23
C SER A 190 7.18 -11.20 -13.99
N TYR A 191 6.42 -11.19 -12.91
CA TYR A 191 5.46 -12.27 -12.61
C TYR A 191 4.32 -12.37 -13.63
N TYR A 192 4.05 -11.29 -14.35
CA TYR A 192 2.98 -11.25 -15.32
C TYR A 192 3.50 -11.45 -16.76
N LYS A 193 2.88 -12.37 -17.47
CA LYS A 193 3.19 -12.68 -18.89
C LYS A 193 2.34 -11.89 -19.90
N GLY A 194 1.66 -10.84 -19.47
CA GLY A 194 0.79 -10.03 -20.31
C GLY A 194 1.54 -9.03 -21.21
N CYS A 195 0.82 -8.42 -22.14
CA CYS A 195 1.34 -7.37 -23.00
C CYS A 195 1.40 -6.02 -22.26
N ALA A 196 2.35 -5.15 -22.64
CA ALA A 196 2.40 -3.78 -22.11
C ALA A 196 1.10 -3.01 -22.36
N VAL A 197 0.49 -3.21 -23.51
CA VAL A 197 -0.80 -2.66 -23.92
C VAL A 197 -1.75 -3.79 -24.26
N GLY A 198 -2.93 -3.78 -23.66
CA GLY A 198 -3.98 -4.77 -23.90
C GLY A 198 -4.93 -4.37 -25.04
N GLY A 199 -5.73 -5.33 -25.49
CA GLY A 199 -6.72 -5.12 -26.55
C GLY A 199 -6.15 -5.01 -27.96
N GLU A 200 -6.91 -4.43 -28.87
CA GLU A 200 -6.47 -4.19 -30.24
C GLU A 200 -5.51 -3.01 -30.32
N LEU A 201 -4.37 -3.19 -31.00
CA LEU A 201 -3.32 -2.16 -31.02
C LEU A 201 -3.55 -1.08 -32.08
N TYR A 202 -4.49 -1.27 -32.98
CA TYR A 202 -4.84 -0.35 -34.09
C TYR A 202 -3.63 0.23 -34.88
N GLY A 203 -2.43 -0.38 -34.74
CA GLY A 203 -1.20 0.14 -35.34
C GLY A 203 -0.68 1.47 -34.77
N ALA A 204 -1.29 1.95 -33.70
CA ALA A 204 -1.04 3.28 -33.12
C ALA A 204 -0.21 3.25 -31.83
N VAL A 205 0.62 2.24 -31.62
CA VAL A 205 1.45 2.13 -30.40
C VAL A 205 2.92 2.08 -30.75
N VAL A 206 3.70 2.91 -30.09
CA VAL A 206 5.18 2.92 -30.16
C VAL A 206 5.72 2.52 -28.79
N LEU A 207 6.36 1.36 -28.71
CA LEU A 207 6.97 0.83 -27.49
C LEU A 207 8.50 0.92 -27.59
N ASN A 208 9.13 1.66 -26.71
CA ASN A 208 10.58 1.80 -26.64
C ASN A 208 11.09 1.44 -25.25
N ASN A 209 12.05 0.52 -25.19
CA ASN A 209 12.75 0.16 -23.96
C ASN A 209 11.78 -0.22 -22.82
N ILE A 210 10.88 -1.16 -23.08
CA ILE A 210 9.99 -1.73 -22.07
C ILE A 210 10.71 -2.92 -21.43
N THR A 211 10.90 -2.86 -20.12
CA THR A 211 11.64 -3.87 -19.36
C THR A 211 10.78 -4.51 -18.27
N THR A 212 11.14 -5.72 -17.92
CA THR A 212 10.59 -6.36 -16.72
C THR A 212 11.64 -6.33 -15.63
N PHE A 213 11.24 -6.09 -14.41
CA PHE A 213 12.09 -6.29 -13.24
C PHE A 213 11.54 -7.47 -12.42
N ALA A 214 12.44 -8.20 -11.75
CA ALA A 214 11.99 -9.10 -10.71
C ALA A 214 11.38 -8.21 -9.63
N GLY A 215 10.07 -8.22 -9.53
CA GLY A 215 9.37 -7.45 -8.50
C GLY A 215 10.04 -7.74 -7.17
N GLN A 216 10.32 -6.73 -6.39
CA GLN A 216 10.36 -6.95 -4.97
C GLN A 216 8.96 -7.50 -4.67
N ALA A 217 8.90 -8.81 -4.41
CA ALA A 217 7.71 -9.36 -3.81
C ALA A 217 7.35 -8.35 -2.71
N LEU A 218 6.19 -7.71 -2.85
CA LEU A 218 5.69 -6.90 -1.74
C LEU A 218 5.93 -7.75 -0.54
N GLU A 219 6.76 -7.27 0.38
CA GLU A 219 6.98 -8.00 1.62
C GLU A 219 5.58 -8.29 2.12
N SER A 220 5.22 -9.58 2.05
CA SER A 220 3.89 -10.01 2.48
C SER A 220 3.70 -9.42 3.86
N PRO A 221 2.61 -8.68 4.12
CA PRO A 221 2.44 -8.06 5.42
C PRO A 221 2.79 -9.10 6.47
N SER A 222 3.66 -8.74 7.39
CA SER A 222 4.18 -9.70 8.34
C SER A 222 4.04 -9.16 9.76
N PHE A 223 3.67 -10.06 10.67
CA PHE A 223 3.69 -9.76 12.10
C PHE A 223 5.07 -10.06 12.66
N GLN A 224 5.68 -9.10 13.31
CA GLN A 224 6.90 -9.31 14.07
C GLN A 224 6.55 -10.07 15.36
N VAL A 225 6.99 -11.31 15.46
CA VAL A 225 6.70 -12.21 16.60
C VAL A 225 7.93 -12.57 17.43
N GLY A 226 9.10 -12.05 17.06
CA GLY A 226 10.36 -12.28 17.78
C GLY A 226 11.16 -11.00 17.99
N ILE A 227 12.16 -11.07 18.85
CA ILE A 227 13.02 -9.95 19.25
C ILE A 227 14.00 -9.57 18.12
N ASN A 228 14.32 -10.52 17.26
CA ASN A 228 15.30 -10.34 16.19
C ASN A 228 14.60 -9.84 14.91
N GLY A 229 15.23 -8.91 14.20
CA GLY A 229 14.73 -8.37 12.93
C GLY A 229 14.89 -9.31 11.72
N ASN A 230 15.14 -10.61 11.93
CA ASN A 230 15.31 -11.60 10.87
C ASN A 230 13.96 -12.22 10.44
N GLU A 231 13.96 -12.86 9.29
CA GLU A 231 12.76 -13.50 8.70
C GLU A 231 12.15 -14.59 9.61
N SER A 232 12.98 -15.29 10.42
CA SER A 232 12.49 -16.30 11.35
C SER A 232 11.65 -15.72 12.51
N SER A 233 11.75 -14.42 12.73
CA SER A 233 10.97 -13.69 13.74
C SER A 233 9.72 -13.03 13.19
N LYS A 234 9.35 -13.31 11.93
CA LYS A 234 8.18 -12.75 11.25
C LYS A 234 7.22 -13.85 10.84
N ILE A 235 5.93 -13.60 10.97
CA ILE A 235 4.86 -14.41 10.37
C ILE A 235 4.25 -13.62 9.24
N GLY A 236 4.63 -13.94 8.00
CA GLY A 236 4.03 -13.37 6.80
C GLY A 236 2.65 -13.96 6.52
N TYR A 237 1.77 -13.15 5.96
CA TYR A 237 0.48 -13.59 5.43
C TYR A 237 0.26 -13.01 4.03
N SER A 238 -0.45 -13.75 3.19
CA SER A 238 -0.80 -13.27 1.85
C SER A 238 -1.98 -12.31 1.93
N MET A 239 -1.88 -11.15 1.25
CA MET A 239 -3.03 -10.23 1.09
C MET A 239 -4.19 -10.86 0.31
N ASP A 240 -3.93 -11.93 -0.44
CA ASP A 240 -4.95 -12.76 -1.10
C ASP A 240 -5.88 -13.50 -0.14
N LEU A 241 -5.61 -13.46 1.16
CA LEU A 241 -6.49 -14.03 2.18
C LEU A 241 -7.84 -13.31 2.28
N LEU A 242 -7.90 -12.05 1.91
CA LEU A 242 -9.15 -11.29 1.90
C LEU A 242 -9.91 -11.63 0.62
N LEU A 243 -11.07 -12.28 0.76
CA LEU A 243 -12.06 -12.34 -0.31
C LEU A 243 -12.42 -10.90 -0.67
N ASP A 244 -12.08 -10.51 -1.88
CA ASP A 244 -12.50 -9.20 -2.37
C ASP A 244 -14.04 -9.21 -2.38
N GLY A 245 -14.65 -8.36 -1.56
CA GLY A 245 -16.11 -8.26 -1.49
C GLY A 245 -16.75 -7.99 -2.86
N VAL A 246 -15.95 -7.48 -3.79
CA VAL A 246 -16.28 -7.23 -5.19
C VAL A 246 -16.46 -8.52 -5.99
N GLU A 247 -15.68 -9.58 -5.76
CA GLU A 247 -15.91 -10.88 -6.40
C GLU A 247 -17.28 -11.45 -6.01
N LEU A 248 -17.69 -11.27 -4.76
CA LEU A 248 -18.99 -11.71 -4.28
C LEU A 248 -20.14 -10.87 -4.88
N PHE A 249 -19.97 -9.55 -5.01
CA PHE A 249 -20.95 -8.66 -5.63
C PHE A 249 -21.06 -8.87 -7.14
N GLY A 250 -19.96 -9.08 -7.86
CA GLY A 250 -19.97 -9.46 -9.28
C GLY A 250 -20.73 -10.76 -9.50
N PHE A 251 -20.53 -11.73 -8.62
CA PHE A 251 -21.23 -13.02 -8.61
C PHE A 251 -22.75 -12.86 -8.38
N LEU A 252 -23.17 -12.01 -7.44
CA LEU A 252 -24.59 -11.76 -7.13
C LEU A 252 -25.30 -10.90 -8.20
N GLY A 253 -24.57 -10.20 -9.06
CA GLY A 253 -25.10 -9.39 -10.15
C GLY A 253 -25.39 -10.14 -11.46
N GLU A 254 -24.88 -11.34 -11.62
CA GLU A 254 -25.15 -12.17 -12.81
C GLU A 254 -26.53 -12.83 -12.75
N LYS A 255 -27.35 -12.60 -13.76
CA LYS A 255 -28.74 -13.11 -13.85
C LYS A 255 -28.86 -14.64 -14.00
N GLN A 256 -27.77 -15.37 -14.29
CA GLN A 256 -27.73 -16.83 -14.36
C GLN A 256 -26.48 -17.36 -13.69
N ILE A 257 -26.61 -17.67 -12.42
CA ILE A 257 -25.54 -18.31 -11.63
C ILE A 257 -25.66 -19.82 -11.83
N GLY A 258 -24.74 -20.43 -12.56
CA GLY A 258 -24.68 -21.89 -12.72
C GLY A 258 -24.15 -22.57 -11.44
N VAL A 259 -24.64 -23.77 -11.15
CA VAL A 259 -24.18 -24.60 -10.01
C VAL A 259 -22.64 -24.72 -9.97
N LYS A 260 -22.00 -24.83 -11.12
CA LYS A 260 -20.53 -24.91 -11.23
C LYS A 260 -19.81 -23.65 -10.71
N SER A 261 -20.40 -22.48 -10.91
CA SER A 261 -19.83 -21.24 -10.39
C SER A 261 -19.95 -21.17 -8.87
N ILE A 262 -21.07 -21.64 -8.31
CA ILE A 262 -21.27 -21.73 -6.87
C ILE A 262 -20.23 -22.68 -6.24
N ASP A 263 -20.04 -23.86 -6.83
CA ASP A 263 -19.05 -24.83 -6.36
C ASP A 263 -17.61 -24.27 -6.41
N TYR A 264 -17.29 -23.50 -7.43
CA TYR A 264 -15.99 -22.85 -7.54
C TYR A 264 -15.75 -21.84 -6.39
N TYR A 265 -16.72 -20.97 -6.10
CA TYR A 265 -16.59 -19.99 -5.02
C TYR A 265 -16.61 -20.65 -3.64
N LEU A 266 -17.41 -21.68 -3.44
CA LEU A 266 -17.39 -22.46 -2.18
C LEU A 266 -16.02 -23.09 -1.93
N LYS A 267 -15.39 -23.65 -2.97
CA LYS A 267 -14.01 -24.19 -2.86
C LYS A 267 -13.01 -23.07 -2.53
N LYS A 268 -13.11 -21.91 -3.18
CA LYS A 268 -12.23 -20.75 -2.90
C LYS A 268 -12.39 -20.27 -1.46
N ILE A 269 -13.62 -20.16 -0.96
CA ILE A 269 -13.90 -19.81 0.44
C ILE A 269 -13.30 -20.84 1.40
N ALA A 270 -13.49 -22.12 1.14
CA ALA A 270 -12.96 -23.19 2.00
C ALA A 270 -11.42 -23.17 2.05
N LEU A 271 -10.75 -22.92 0.92
CA LEU A 271 -9.30 -22.74 0.88
C LEU A 271 -8.86 -21.56 1.72
N LYS A 272 -9.52 -20.41 1.57
CA LYS A 272 -9.20 -19.20 2.36
C LYS A 272 -9.45 -19.39 3.86
N GLN A 273 -10.51 -20.10 4.25
CA GLN A 273 -10.75 -20.47 5.64
C GLN A 273 -9.64 -21.35 6.19
N THR A 274 -9.13 -22.30 5.40
CA THR A 274 -8.03 -23.17 5.82
C THR A 274 -6.73 -22.37 6.01
N GLU A 275 -6.41 -21.44 5.09
CA GLU A 275 -5.25 -20.57 5.19
C GLU A 275 -5.34 -19.63 6.42
N LEU A 276 -6.52 -19.05 6.67
CA LEU A 276 -6.76 -18.22 7.86
C LEU A 276 -6.62 -19.02 9.16
N GLY A 277 -7.17 -20.23 9.22
CA GLY A 277 -7.02 -21.12 10.37
C GLY A 277 -5.56 -21.52 10.62
N ALA A 278 -4.80 -21.75 9.56
CA ALA A 278 -3.36 -22.03 9.69
C ALA A 278 -2.59 -20.79 10.21
N LEU A 279 -2.92 -19.58 9.73
CA LEU A 279 -2.33 -18.33 10.20
C LEU A 279 -2.67 -18.09 11.68
N GLU A 280 -3.93 -18.28 12.08
CA GLU A 280 -4.39 -18.14 13.47
C GLU A 280 -3.61 -19.07 14.39
N ASN A 281 -3.47 -20.35 14.04
CA ASN A 281 -2.69 -21.32 14.81
C ASN A 281 -1.20 -20.90 14.95
N ARG A 282 -0.60 -20.39 13.90
CA ARG A 282 0.79 -19.88 13.93
C ARG A 282 0.92 -18.67 14.85
N LEU A 283 -0.03 -17.74 14.79
CA LEU A 283 -0.05 -16.57 15.66
C LEU A 283 -0.27 -16.95 17.13
N MET A 284 -1.17 -17.89 17.42
CA MET A 284 -1.38 -18.41 18.78
C MET A 284 -0.11 -19.06 19.32
N SER A 285 0.56 -19.90 18.55
CA SER A 285 1.83 -20.53 18.96
C SER A 285 2.93 -19.51 19.22
N ALA A 286 3.01 -18.47 18.37
CA ALA A 286 3.97 -17.39 18.56
C ALA A 286 3.67 -16.58 19.84
N LEU A 287 2.40 -16.30 20.11
CA LEU A 287 1.97 -15.58 21.31
C LEU A 287 2.32 -16.35 22.59
N GLU A 288 2.13 -17.67 22.57
CA GLU A 288 2.51 -18.55 23.68
C GLU A 288 4.03 -18.55 23.90
N GLN A 289 4.82 -18.60 22.84
CA GLN A 289 6.28 -18.53 22.89
C GLN A 289 6.77 -17.17 23.40
N ILE A 290 6.14 -16.07 22.98
CA ILE A 290 6.45 -14.72 23.51
C ILE A 290 6.15 -14.65 25.00
N LYS A 291 5.03 -15.21 25.45
CA LYS A 291 4.64 -15.26 26.85
C LYS A 291 5.67 -16.01 27.70
N VAL A 292 6.09 -17.19 27.24
CA VAL A 292 7.15 -17.97 27.93
C VAL A 292 8.46 -17.18 27.98
N SER A 293 8.84 -16.53 26.87
CA SER A 293 10.04 -15.70 26.83
C SER A 293 9.97 -14.50 27.77
N TYR A 294 8.81 -13.87 27.86
CA TYR A 294 8.55 -12.77 28.80
C TYR A 294 8.68 -13.23 30.24
N ASP A 295 8.05 -14.36 30.59
CA ASP A 295 8.11 -14.91 31.96
C ASP A 295 9.55 -15.28 32.35
N ASN A 296 10.33 -15.83 31.41
CA ASN A 296 11.75 -16.13 31.62
C ASN A 296 12.56 -14.85 31.83
N LEU A 297 12.32 -13.79 31.05
CA LEU A 297 13.00 -12.51 31.22
C LEU A 297 12.67 -11.85 32.56
N VAL A 298 11.41 -11.87 32.96
CA VAL A 298 10.97 -11.35 34.27
C VAL A 298 11.63 -12.13 35.40
N SER A 299 11.65 -13.46 35.32
CA SER A 299 12.34 -14.31 36.31
C SER A 299 13.83 -14.02 36.39
N THR A 300 14.50 -13.89 35.24
CA THR A 300 15.92 -13.55 35.19
C THR A 300 16.19 -12.16 35.75
N GLN A 301 15.36 -11.18 35.43
CA GLN A 301 15.44 -9.83 35.98
C GLN A 301 15.27 -9.81 37.51
N SER A 302 14.31 -10.59 38.03
CA SER A 302 14.10 -10.74 39.49
C SER A 302 15.33 -11.35 40.15
N THR A 303 15.90 -12.42 39.57
CA THR A 303 17.10 -13.08 40.12
C THR A 303 18.31 -12.13 40.16
N ILE A 304 18.54 -11.35 39.13
CA ILE A 304 19.64 -10.36 39.08
C ILE A 304 19.39 -9.28 40.14
N ARG A 305 18.16 -8.72 40.20
CA ARG A 305 17.80 -7.65 41.10
C ARG A 305 17.88 -8.09 42.54
N ASP A 306 17.41 -9.31 42.87
CA ASP A 306 17.44 -9.84 44.20
C ASP A 306 18.87 -10.15 44.67
N ALA A 307 19.76 -10.60 43.75
CA ALA A 307 21.19 -10.79 44.03
C ALA A 307 21.88 -9.45 44.35
N ASP A 308 21.61 -8.39 43.56
CA ASP A 308 22.16 -7.06 43.77
C ASP A 308 21.69 -6.47 45.13
N VAL A 309 20.40 -6.64 45.47
CA VAL A 309 19.87 -6.19 46.76
C VAL A 309 20.52 -6.93 47.95
N ALA A 310 20.78 -8.21 47.83
CA ALA A 310 21.44 -9.00 48.87
C ALA A 310 22.89 -8.58 49.06
N GLU A 311 23.64 -8.32 47.98
CA GLU A 311 25.02 -7.83 48.05
C GLU A 311 25.10 -6.44 48.67
N GLU A 312 24.24 -5.50 48.24
CA GLU A 312 24.18 -4.13 48.76
C GLU A 312 23.73 -4.09 50.21
N SER A 313 22.78 -4.92 50.57
CA SER A 313 22.36 -5.06 52.01
C SER A 313 23.47 -5.59 52.87
N SER A 314 24.25 -6.55 52.39
CA SER A 314 25.41 -7.09 53.09
C SER A 314 26.52 -6.03 53.26
N ALA A 315 26.77 -5.24 52.21
CA ALA A 315 27.73 -4.14 52.26
C ALA A 315 27.28 -3.04 53.24
N TYR A 316 25.99 -2.72 53.26
CA TYR A 316 25.41 -1.75 54.17
C TYR A 316 25.57 -2.20 55.64
N ILE A 317 25.20 -3.44 55.95
CA ILE A 317 25.33 -3.99 57.31
C ILE A 317 26.81 -3.99 57.74
N ARG A 318 27.72 -4.38 56.87
CA ARG A 318 29.16 -4.35 57.15
C ARG A 318 29.64 -2.93 57.46
N SER A 319 29.20 -1.95 56.66
CA SER A 319 29.53 -0.54 56.91
C SER A 319 29.00 -0.03 58.24
N GLN A 320 27.79 -0.43 58.62
CA GLN A 320 27.15 -0.07 59.87
C GLN A 320 27.90 -0.68 61.08
N ILE A 321 28.30 -1.95 60.97
CA ILE A 321 29.10 -2.60 62.03
C ILE A 321 30.47 -1.91 62.19
N LEU A 322 31.15 -1.60 61.08
CA LEU A 322 32.41 -0.89 61.10
C LEU A 322 32.30 0.51 61.71
N GLN A 323 31.21 1.22 61.40
CA GLN A 323 30.94 2.55 62.00
C GLN A 323 30.73 2.46 63.53
N GLN A 324 29.94 1.49 64.00
CA GLN A 324 29.73 1.26 65.42
C GLN A 324 31.04 0.83 66.13
N ALA A 325 31.77 -0.08 65.52
CA ALA A 325 33.05 -0.53 66.08
C ALA A 325 34.06 0.62 66.16
N SER A 326 34.13 1.44 65.14
CA SER A 326 35.04 2.62 65.11
C SER A 326 34.64 3.66 66.17
N ALA A 327 33.33 3.90 66.36
CA ALA A 327 32.83 4.82 67.39
C ALA A 327 33.16 4.30 68.82
N THR A 328 33.01 3.02 69.07
CA THR A 328 33.34 2.42 70.37
C THR A 328 34.85 2.43 70.64
N LEU A 329 35.65 2.14 69.61
CA LEU A 329 37.14 2.22 69.70
C LEU A 329 37.60 3.66 69.98
N LEU A 330 36.99 4.65 69.28
CA LEU A 330 37.28 6.06 69.51
C LEU A 330 36.96 6.50 70.93
N ALA A 331 35.76 6.07 71.44
CA ALA A 331 35.37 6.32 72.84
C ALA A 331 36.34 5.71 73.84
N ALA A 332 36.76 4.47 73.60
CA ALA A 332 37.76 3.78 74.46
C ALA A 332 39.15 4.46 74.36
N ALA A 333 39.57 4.86 73.19
CA ALA A 333 40.83 5.59 73.01
C ALA A 333 40.85 6.95 73.70
N ASN A 334 39.72 7.68 73.72
CA ASN A 334 39.56 8.94 74.42
C ASN A 334 39.52 8.81 75.95
N GLN A 335 39.13 7.63 76.46
CA GLN A 335 39.16 7.37 77.89
C GLN A 335 40.55 6.96 78.40
N SER A 336 41.38 6.39 77.57
CA SER A 336 42.74 5.91 77.92
C SER A 336 43.63 7.01 78.56
N PRO A 337 43.69 8.26 78.03
CA PRO A 337 44.45 9.34 78.61
C PRO A 337 43.96 9.80 79.99
N SER A 338 42.61 9.74 80.22
CA SER A 338 42.00 10.13 81.49
C SER A 338 42.29 9.12 82.60
N ILE A 339 42.41 7.85 82.27
CA ILE A 339 42.77 6.79 83.21
C ILE A 339 44.26 6.92 83.54
N ALA A 340 45.12 7.24 82.58
CA ALA A 340 46.56 7.49 82.84
C ALA A 340 46.77 8.72 83.74
N LEU A 341 45.96 9.75 83.64
CA LEU A 341 46.03 10.93 84.50
C LEU A 341 45.50 10.67 85.92
N GLN A 342 44.69 9.67 86.14
CA GLN A 342 44.20 9.25 87.49
C GLN A 342 45.20 8.36 88.18
N LEU A 343 46.17 7.82 87.52
CA LEU A 343 47.20 6.92 88.06
C LEU A 343 48.51 7.69 88.38
N LEU A 344 48.62 8.93 88.04
CA LEU A 344 49.70 9.87 88.38
C LEU A 344 49.32 10.71 89.60
#